data_9297f373c110a4c47c67fc1c28e11182
#
_entry.id   9297f373c110a4c47c67fc1c28e11182
#
_cell.length_a   1.000
_cell.length_b   1.000
_cell.length_c   1.000
_cell.angle_alpha   90.00
_cell.angle_beta   90.00
_cell.angle_gamma   90.00
#
_symmetry.space_group_name_H-M   'P 1'
#
loop_
_entity.id
_entity.type
_entity.pdbx_description
1 polymer ?
#
loop_
_entity_poly.entity_id
_entity_poly.type
_entity_poly.pdbx_seq_one_letter_code
_entity_poly.pdbx_strand_id
1 'polypeptide(L)'
;MDKKITIAIDGFSSCGKSTMAKDLARELGYIYVDTGAMYRCVTLYALRGGLFDADGDVAAAELKTAMDEGKVKVNFCLNASTGRPDACLNGEVVENEIRSMEVSSRVSKVAALPFVRTAMVAQQQAMGKDKGIVMDGRDIGTTVFPDAELKIYVTASAEVRAQRRYDELKAKGMPADYDDILKNVQERDYIDSHREVSPLRKADDAIELDNSHMTIEEQKAWLLNEYHKAAE
;
A
#
# COMPACT_ATOMS: atom_id res chain seq x y z
N MET A 1 3.34 -14.43 27.07
CA MET A 1 2.73 -13.97 25.81
C MET A 1 3.61 -12.82 25.33
N ASP A 2 4.16 -12.93 24.16
CA ASP A 2 5.01 -11.88 23.62
C ASP A 2 4.18 -10.60 23.46
N LYS A 3 4.80 -9.47 23.76
CA LYS A 3 4.16 -8.15 23.66
C LYS A 3 3.79 -7.89 22.21
N LYS A 4 2.50 -7.69 21.93
CA LYS A 4 2.06 -7.30 20.58
C LYS A 4 2.59 -5.91 20.24
N ILE A 5 3.19 -5.77 19.07
CA ILE A 5 3.71 -4.51 18.55
C ILE A 5 3.00 -4.10 17.26
N THR A 6 3.19 -2.85 16.87
CA THR A 6 2.79 -2.31 15.57
C THR A 6 4.00 -2.31 14.65
N ILE A 7 3.86 -2.86 13.44
CA ILE A 7 4.92 -2.94 12.45
C ILE A 7 4.53 -2.10 11.22
N ALA A 8 5.32 -1.08 10.93
CA ALA A 8 5.16 -0.19 9.80
C ALA A 8 6.17 -0.53 8.69
N ILE A 9 5.70 -0.80 7.48
CA ILE A 9 6.57 -1.10 6.34
C ILE A 9 6.28 -0.10 5.22
N ASP A 10 7.16 0.89 5.08
CA ASP A 10 7.04 1.93 4.05
C ASP A 10 8.02 1.72 2.91
N GLY A 11 7.81 2.40 1.81
CA GLY A 11 8.71 2.40 0.64
C GLY A 11 7.96 2.51 -0.68
N PHE A 12 8.70 2.52 -1.76
CA PHE A 12 8.20 2.73 -3.13
C PHE A 12 7.25 1.64 -3.63
N SER A 13 6.56 1.90 -4.74
CA SER A 13 5.70 0.91 -5.38
C SER A 13 6.51 -0.28 -5.90
N SER A 14 5.90 -1.47 -5.94
CA SER A 14 6.49 -2.70 -6.50
C SER A 14 7.83 -3.15 -5.88
N CYS A 15 8.23 -2.65 -4.71
CA CYS A 15 9.42 -3.13 -4.01
C CYS A 15 9.19 -4.38 -3.13
N GLY A 16 8.02 -5.03 -3.25
CA GLY A 16 7.75 -6.30 -2.56
C GLY A 16 7.20 -6.18 -1.13
N LYS A 17 6.96 -4.97 -0.63
CA LYS A 17 6.46 -4.72 0.75
C LYS A 17 5.26 -5.58 1.14
N SER A 18 4.25 -5.63 0.28
CA SER A 18 3.02 -6.36 0.59
C SER A 18 3.25 -7.87 0.74
N THR A 19 4.18 -8.46 -0.01
CA THR A 19 4.57 -9.86 0.15
C THR A 19 5.26 -10.07 1.50
N MET A 20 6.25 -9.23 1.79
CA MET A 20 6.99 -9.25 3.05
C MET A 20 6.06 -9.07 4.25
N ALA A 21 5.17 -8.07 4.20
CA ALA A 21 4.23 -7.75 5.27
C ALA A 21 3.23 -8.89 5.53
N LYS A 22 2.70 -9.49 4.45
CA LYS A 22 1.80 -10.66 4.53
C LYS A 22 2.46 -11.86 5.17
N ASP A 23 3.68 -12.18 4.74
CA ASP A 23 4.41 -13.33 5.25
C ASP A 23 4.79 -13.14 6.71
N LEU A 24 5.26 -11.94 7.09
CA LEU A 24 5.54 -11.60 8.48
C LEU A 24 4.28 -11.68 9.36
N ALA A 25 3.18 -11.05 8.93
CA ALA A 25 1.93 -11.08 9.68
C ALA A 25 1.42 -12.51 9.92
N ARG A 26 1.51 -13.37 8.89
CA ARG A 26 1.14 -14.79 9.00
C ARG A 26 2.00 -15.55 9.99
N GLU A 27 3.31 -15.32 9.98
CA GLU A 27 4.26 -15.96 10.90
C GLU A 27 3.98 -15.59 12.37
N LEU A 28 3.65 -14.30 12.59
CA LEU A 28 3.41 -13.75 13.91
C LEU A 28 1.97 -13.92 14.41
N GLY A 29 1.04 -14.36 13.57
CA GLY A 29 -0.39 -14.36 13.89
C GLY A 29 -0.95 -12.93 14.03
N TYR A 30 -0.37 -11.95 13.32
CA TYR A 30 -0.77 -10.55 13.30
C TYR A 30 -1.76 -10.27 12.17
N ILE A 31 -2.50 -9.16 12.31
CA ILE A 31 -3.36 -8.66 11.25
C ILE A 31 -2.50 -7.96 10.19
N TYR A 32 -2.72 -8.29 8.93
CA TYR A 32 -2.11 -7.59 7.79
C TYR A 32 -3.08 -6.60 7.17
N VAL A 33 -2.61 -5.38 6.87
CA VAL A 33 -3.37 -4.34 6.16
C VAL A 33 -2.54 -3.76 5.01
N ASP A 34 -3.07 -3.88 3.78
CA ASP A 34 -2.57 -3.23 2.57
C ASP A 34 -3.22 -1.85 2.41
N THR A 35 -2.54 -0.80 2.86
CA THR A 35 -3.10 0.55 2.73
C THR A 35 -3.15 1.01 1.28
N GLY A 36 -2.26 0.53 0.44
CA GLY A 36 -2.29 0.79 -1.00
C GLY A 36 -3.59 0.30 -1.65
N ALA A 37 -4.14 -0.83 -1.19
CA ALA A 37 -5.43 -1.32 -1.64
C ALA A 37 -6.57 -0.36 -1.28
N MET A 38 -6.52 0.30 -0.12
CA MET A 38 -7.53 1.27 0.29
C MET A 38 -7.58 2.47 -0.67
N TYR A 39 -6.44 3.08 -0.98
CA TYR A 39 -6.36 4.18 -1.95
C TYR A 39 -6.76 3.74 -3.37
N ARG A 40 -6.46 2.51 -3.76
CA ARG A 40 -6.89 1.93 -5.03
C ARG A 40 -8.40 1.73 -5.11
N CYS A 41 -9.06 1.38 -4.01
CA CYS A 41 -10.53 1.33 -3.95
C CYS A 41 -11.16 2.70 -4.20
N VAL A 42 -10.63 3.76 -3.58
CA VAL A 42 -11.09 5.13 -3.84
C VAL A 42 -10.86 5.52 -5.30
N THR A 43 -9.71 5.14 -5.86
CA THR A 43 -9.39 5.37 -7.29
C THR A 43 -10.35 4.63 -8.20
N LEU A 44 -10.67 3.38 -7.90
CA LEU A 44 -11.63 2.59 -8.67
C LEU A 44 -13.04 3.21 -8.62
N TYR A 45 -13.46 3.69 -7.45
CA TYR A 45 -14.72 4.44 -7.33
C TYR A 45 -14.74 5.63 -8.28
N ALA A 46 -13.69 6.45 -8.28
CA ALA A 46 -13.58 7.60 -9.16
C ALA A 46 -13.58 7.21 -10.66
N LEU A 47 -12.90 6.11 -11.01
CA LEU A 47 -12.91 5.56 -12.38
C LEU A 47 -14.30 5.11 -12.81
N ARG A 48 -14.98 4.31 -12.00
CA ARG A 48 -16.34 3.81 -12.27
C ARG A 48 -17.36 4.96 -12.35
N GLY A 49 -17.11 6.04 -11.62
CA GLY A 49 -17.93 7.25 -11.63
C GLY A 49 -17.60 8.23 -12.76
N GLY A 50 -16.62 7.94 -13.62
CA GLY A 50 -16.21 8.86 -14.71
C GLY A 50 -15.62 10.18 -14.20
N LEU A 51 -14.99 10.17 -13.01
CA LEU A 51 -14.45 11.37 -12.36
C LEU A 51 -13.01 11.72 -12.80
N PHE A 52 -12.51 11.14 -13.88
CA PHE A 52 -11.22 11.52 -14.48
C PHE A 52 -11.42 12.20 -15.80
N ASP A 53 -10.69 13.29 -16.02
CA ASP A 53 -10.66 13.98 -17.30
C ASP A 53 -9.71 13.29 -18.32
N ALA A 54 -9.55 13.91 -19.50
CA ALA A 54 -8.71 13.39 -20.56
C ALA A 54 -7.20 13.37 -20.18
N ASP A 55 -6.76 14.23 -19.29
CA ASP A 55 -5.39 14.33 -18.80
C ASP A 55 -5.15 13.41 -17.59
N GLY A 56 -6.18 12.67 -17.20
CA GLY A 56 -6.16 11.73 -16.07
C GLY A 56 -6.12 12.44 -14.71
N ASP A 57 -6.62 13.66 -14.63
CA ASP A 57 -6.81 14.38 -13.38
C ASP A 57 -8.20 14.11 -12.82
N VAL A 58 -8.28 13.98 -11.49
CA VAL A 58 -9.53 13.62 -10.82
C VAL A 58 -10.35 14.86 -10.47
N ALA A 59 -11.66 14.80 -10.70
CA ALA A 59 -12.66 15.79 -10.25
C ALA A 59 -12.74 15.76 -8.71
N ALA A 60 -11.82 16.48 -8.05
CA ALA A 60 -11.60 16.39 -6.60
C ALA A 60 -12.83 16.85 -5.78
N ALA A 61 -13.60 17.83 -6.26
CA ALA A 61 -14.77 18.33 -5.56
C ALA A 61 -15.90 17.28 -5.53
N GLU A 62 -16.14 16.63 -6.65
CA GLU A 62 -17.15 15.57 -6.81
C GLU A 62 -16.78 14.34 -6.00
N LEU A 63 -15.51 13.94 -6.04
CA LEU A 63 -15.00 12.83 -5.23
C LEU A 63 -15.13 13.14 -3.72
N LYS A 64 -14.79 14.38 -3.32
CA LYS A 64 -14.94 14.81 -1.93
C LYS A 64 -16.40 14.73 -1.49
N THR A 65 -17.33 15.24 -2.30
CA THR A 65 -18.76 15.17 -2.00
C THR A 65 -19.22 13.73 -1.84
N ALA A 66 -18.80 12.81 -2.72
CA ALA A 66 -19.16 11.41 -2.62
C ALA A 66 -18.60 10.75 -1.35
N MET A 67 -17.39 11.12 -0.93
CA MET A 67 -16.81 10.61 0.32
C MET A 67 -17.55 11.17 1.56
N ASP A 68 -17.83 12.46 1.59
CA ASP A 68 -18.56 13.12 2.70
C ASP A 68 -19.98 12.56 2.86
N GLU A 69 -20.64 12.18 1.76
CA GLU A 69 -21.95 11.53 1.75
C GLU A 69 -21.90 10.02 2.09
N GLY A 70 -20.70 9.46 2.33
CA GLY A 70 -20.53 8.04 2.66
C GLY A 70 -20.79 7.08 1.48
N LYS A 71 -20.72 7.56 0.24
CA LYS A 71 -20.87 6.76 -0.98
C LYS A 71 -19.62 5.94 -1.31
N VAL A 72 -18.50 6.23 -0.65
CA VAL A 72 -17.22 5.53 -0.83
C VAL A 72 -16.87 4.79 0.45
N LYS A 73 -17.23 3.52 0.53
CA LYS A 73 -16.95 2.66 1.69
C LYS A 73 -15.86 1.66 1.32
N VAL A 74 -14.69 1.82 1.94
CA VAL A 74 -13.55 0.93 1.77
C VAL A 74 -13.41 0.05 3.00
N ASN A 75 -13.35 -1.26 2.80
CA ASN A 75 -13.11 -2.23 3.87
C ASN A 75 -12.38 -3.46 3.33
N PHE A 76 -12.08 -4.42 4.22
CA PHE A 76 -11.52 -5.71 3.86
C PHE A 76 -12.51 -6.80 4.23
N CYS A 77 -12.71 -7.74 3.31
CA CYS A 77 -13.59 -8.88 3.47
C CYS A 77 -12.74 -10.16 3.54
N LEU A 78 -12.99 -11.03 4.52
CA LEU A 78 -12.27 -12.30 4.59
C LEU A 78 -12.66 -13.19 3.41
N ASN A 79 -11.67 -13.57 2.61
CA ASN A 79 -11.84 -14.54 1.54
C ASN A 79 -11.84 -15.95 2.13
N ALA A 80 -12.99 -16.61 2.09
CA ALA A 80 -13.16 -17.94 2.69
C ALA A 80 -12.28 -19.03 2.03
N SER A 81 -11.89 -18.85 0.76
CA SER A 81 -11.07 -19.83 0.03
C SER A 81 -9.59 -19.71 0.36
N THR A 82 -9.10 -18.48 0.61
CA THR A 82 -7.68 -18.20 0.84
C THR A 82 -7.35 -17.92 2.30
N GLY A 83 -8.36 -17.64 3.14
CA GLY A 83 -8.20 -17.18 4.51
C GLY A 83 -7.57 -15.78 4.61
N ARG A 84 -7.52 -15.01 3.51
CA ARG A 84 -6.87 -13.69 3.43
C ARG A 84 -7.90 -12.57 3.29
N PRO A 85 -7.60 -11.36 3.74
CA PRO A 85 -8.45 -10.22 3.50
C PRO A 85 -8.33 -9.77 2.04
N ASP A 86 -9.46 -9.66 1.35
CA ASP A 86 -9.59 -9.03 0.04
C ASP A 86 -10.15 -7.62 0.19
N ALA A 87 -9.69 -6.69 -0.65
CA ALA A 87 -10.20 -5.33 -0.66
C ALA A 87 -11.65 -5.28 -1.19
N CYS A 88 -12.50 -4.57 -0.44
CA CYS A 88 -13.91 -4.39 -0.76
C CYS A 88 -14.24 -2.90 -0.93
N LEU A 89 -14.97 -2.57 -1.99
CA LEU A 89 -15.54 -1.25 -2.26
C LEU A 89 -17.06 -1.36 -2.23
N ASN A 90 -17.71 -0.63 -1.33
CA ASN A 90 -19.17 -0.64 -1.17
C ASN A 90 -19.77 -2.04 -0.99
N GLY A 91 -19.02 -2.94 -0.35
CA GLY A 91 -19.43 -4.33 -0.13
C GLY A 91 -19.11 -5.30 -1.26
N GLU A 92 -18.60 -4.84 -2.38
CA GLU A 92 -18.15 -5.64 -3.51
C GLU A 92 -16.65 -5.96 -3.37
N VAL A 93 -16.24 -7.22 -3.56
CA VAL A 93 -14.83 -7.62 -3.61
C VAL A 93 -14.21 -7.14 -4.92
N VAL A 94 -13.20 -6.27 -4.82
CA VAL A 94 -12.55 -5.63 -5.97
C VAL A 94 -11.04 -5.91 -6.06
N GLU A 95 -10.56 -6.90 -5.31
CA GLU A 95 -9.11 -7.18 -5.14
C GLU A 95 -8.35 -7.29 -6.48
N ASN A 96 -8.93 -7.94 -7.48
CA ASN A 96 -8.29 -8.08 -8.79
C ASN A 96 -8.37 -6.79 -9.62
N GLU A 97 -9.52 -6.12 -9.61
CA GLU A 97 -9.76 -4.92 -10.42
C GLU A 97 -8.88 -3.75 -9.98
N ILE A 98 -8.68 -3.58 -8.66
CA ILE A 98 -7.80 -2.53 -8.13
C ILE A 98 -6.31 -2.73 -8.48
N ARG A 99 -5.92 -3.90 -8.99
CA ARG A 99 -4.52 -4.20 -9.40
C ARG A 99 -4.25 -3.91 -10.88
N SER A 100 -5.26 -3.49 -11.65
CA SER A 100 -5.11 -3.13 -13.06
C SER A 100 -4.12 -1.98 -13.27
N MET A 101 -3.58 -1.86 -14.49
CA MET A 101 -2.74 -0.73 -14.87
C MET A 101 -3.54 0.57 -14.88
N GLU A 102 -4.81 0.52 -15.24
CA GLU A 102 -5.70 1.68 -15.23
C GLU A 102 -5.83 2.32 -13.84
N VAL A 103 -6.03 1.52 -12.80
CA VAL A 103 -6.01 1.99 -11.41
C VAL A 103 -4.59 2.40 -11.00
N SER A 104 -3.58 1.64 -11.41
CA SER A 104 -2.18 1.89 -11.02
C SER A 104 -1.64 3.22 -11.52
N SER A 105 -2.06 3.66 -12.71
CA SER A 105 -1.63 4.94 -13.30
C SER A 105 -2.26 6.17 -12.62
N ARG A 106 -3.37 6.01 -11.90
CA ARG A 106 -4.14 7.11 -11.31
C ARG A 106 -4.07 7.16 -9.79
N VAL A 107 -3.71 6.06 -9.12
CA VAL A 107 -3.80 5.95 -7.67
C VAL A 107 -2.95 6.98 -6.92
N SER A 108 -1.77 7.35 -7.39
CA SER A 108 -0.93 8.35 -6.71
C SER A 108 -1.54 9.76 -6.78
N LYS A 109 -2.23 10.11 -7.87
CA LYS A 109 -2.98 11.39 -7.98
C LYS A 109 -4.13 11.44 -6.94
N VAL A 110 -4.90 10.37 -6.81
CA VAL A 110 -5.98 10.26 -5.81
C VAL A 110 -5.42 10.24 -4.39
N ALA A 111 -4.35 9.49 -4.15
CA ALA A 111 -3.70 9.40 -2.86
C ALA A 111 -2.99 10.71 -2.43
N ALA A 112 -2.75 11.65 -3.34
CA ALA A 112 -2.22 12.97 -3.02
C ALA A 112 -3.30 13.95 -2.49
N LEU A 113 -4.59 13.66 -2.69
CA LEU A 113 -5.68 14.54 -2.24
C LEU A 113 -5.79 14.56 -0.70
N PRO A 114 -5.71 15.75 -0.06
CA PRO A 114 -5.68 15.84 1.40
C PRO A 114 -6.88 15.19 2.09
N PHE A 115 -8.10 15.38 1.57
CA PHE A 115 -9.32 14.81 2.16
C PHE A 115 -9.37 13.28 2.07
N VAL A 116 -8.85 12.70 0.97
CA VAL A 116 -8.73 11.24 0.82
C VAL A 116 -7.76 10.71 1.88
N ARG A 117 -6.61 11.37 2.04
CA ARG A 117 -5.63 10.98 3.04
C ARG A 117 -6.19 11.04 4.45
N THR A 118 -6.83 12.16 4.82
CA THR A 118 -7.44 12.31 6.14
C THR A 118 -8.38 11.15 6.45
N ALA A 119 -9.28 10.81 5.53
CA ALA A 119 -10.23 9.71 5.72
C ALA A 119 -9.53 8.34 5.84
N MET A 120 -8.56 8.05 4.97
CA MET A 120 -7.86 6.76 4.98
C MET A 120 -6.96 6.62 6.20
N VAL A 121 -6.21 7.65 6.59
CA VAL A 121 -5.34 7.63 7.78
C VAL A 121 -6.16 7.39 9.04
N ALA A 122 -7.30 8.07 9.21
CA ALA A 122 -8.19 7.85 10.36
C ALA A 122 -8.67 6.38 10.44
N GLN A 123 -9.03 5.79 9.30
CA GLN A 123 -9.44 4.39 9.24
C GLN A 123 -8.28 3.43 9.55
N GLN A 124 -7.09 3.70 9.04
CA GLN A 124 -5.87 2.92 9.29
C GLN A 124 -5.48 2.95 10.77
N GLN A 125 -5.51 4.12 11.40
CA GLN A 125 -5.23 4.28 12.84
C GLN A 125 -6.23 3.49 13.70
N ALA A 126 -7.52 3.51 13.32
CA ALA A 126 -8.54 2.73 14.01
C ALA A 126 -8.27 1.21 13.94
N MET A 127 -7.77 0.70 12.80
CA MET A 127 -7.42 -0.72 12.64
C MET A 127 -6.24 -1.16 13.51
N GLY A 128 -5.28 -0.27 13.79
CA GLY A 128 -4.08 -0.61 14.55
C GLY A 128 -4.16 -0.34 16.07
N LYS A 129 -5.33 0.06 16.58
CA LYS A 129 -5.51 0.47 17.97
C LYS A 129 -5.07 -0.59 19.00
N ASP A 130 -5.29 -1.86 18.71
CA ASP A 130 -5.01 -2.98 19.61
C ASP A 130 -3.62 -3.62 19.37
N LYS A 131 -2.78 -3.01 18.53
CA LYS A 131 -1.49 -3.57 18.09
C LYS A 131 -1.60 -4.97 17.46
N GLY A 132 -0.49 -5.70 17.32
CA GLY A 132 -0.53 -6.99 16.63
C GLY A 132 -0.88 -6.84 15.16
N ILE A 133 -0.36 -5.81 14.52
CA ILE A 133 -0.65 -5.43 13.14
C ILE A 133 0.63 -5.20 12.35
N VAL A 134 0.62 -5.65 11.10
CA VAL A 134 1.62 -5.29 10.08
C VAL A 134 0.91 -4.50 9.00
N MET A 135 1.34 -3.29 8.78
CA MET A 135 0.73 -2.39 7.79
C MET A 135 1.78 -1.92 6.80
N ASP A 136 1.51 -2.04 5.50
CA ASP A 136 2.40 -1.52 4.48
C ASP A 136 1.80 -0.33 3.73
N GLY A 137 2.67 0.62 3.38
CA GLY A 137 2.25 1.84 2.73
C GLY A 137 3.38 2.74 2.23
N ARG A 138 3.20 4.07 2.44
CA ARG A 138 4.14 5.13 2.08
C ARG A 138 4.52 6.03 3.25
N ASP A 139 3.68 6.06 4.25
CA ASP A 139 3.76 6.99 5.37
C ASP A 139 3.22 6.37 6.67
N ILE A 140 3.32 5.05 6.79
CA ILE A 140 2.82 4.33 7.95
C ILE A 140 3.65 4.73 9.17
N GLY A 141 4.96 4.65 9.09
CA GLY A 141 5.88 5.00 10.18
C GLY A 141 6.07 6.49 10.41
N THR A 142 5.62 7.35 9.48
CA THR A 142 5.75 8.81 9.62
C THR A 142 4.45 9.51 9.99
N THR A 143 3.28 8.95 9.61
CA THR A 143 1.98 9.62 9.76
C THR A 143 0.94 8.74 10.44
N VAL A 144 0.80 7.48 10.03
CA VAL A 144 -0.25 6.61 10.56
C VAL A 144 0.10 6.12 11.95
N PHE A 145 1.29 5.56 12.13
CA PHE A 145 1.83 5.06 13.40
C PHE A 145 3.24 5.60 13.64
N PRO A 146 3.38 6.91 13.97
CA PRO A 146 4.69 7.49 14.26
C PRO A 146 5.39 6.84 15.47
N ASP A 147 4.63 6.18 16.33
CA ASP A 147 5.13 5.47 17.52
C ASP A 147 5.17 3.94 17.30
N ALA A 148 5.16 3.44 16.06
CA ALA A 148 5.30 2.02 15.77
C ALA A 148 6.64 1.51 16.30
N GLU A 149 6.62 0.35 16.96
CA GLU A 149 7.81 -0.24 17.59
C GLU A 149 8.82 -0.75 16.55
N LEU A 150 8.34 -1.16 15.38
CA LEU A 150 9.20 -1.55 14.26
C LEU A 150 8.80 -0.78 13.00
N LYS A 151 9.75 -0.01 12.49
CA LYS A 151 9.58 0.73 11.22
C LYS A 151 10.63 0.28 10.23
N ILE A 152 10.18 -0.12 9.06
CA ILE A 152 11.04 -0.58 7.96
C ILE A 152 10.76 0.28 6.74
N TYR A 153 11.83 0.75 6.11
CA TYR A 153 11.77 1.48 4.85
C TYR A 153 12.41 0.65 3.75
N VAL A 154 11.58 0.13 2.83
CA VAL A 154 12.02 -0.79 1.79
C VAL A 154 12.31 -0.03 0.51
N THR A 155 13.50 -0.23 -0.04
CA THR A 155 13.95 0.33 -1.30
C THR A 155 14.30 -0.77 -2.31
N ALA A 156 14.22 -0.44 -3.59
CA ALA A 156 14.79 -1.15 -4.72
C ALA A 156 14.88 -0.19 -5.91
N SER A 157 15.78 -0.43 -6.85
CA SER A 157 15.89 0.42 -8.05
C SER A 157 14.58 0.42 -8.86
N ALA A 158 14.33 1.48 -9.63
CA ALA A 158 13.11 1.59 -10.44
C ALA A 158 13.03 0.46 -11.47
N GLU A 159 14.17 0.08 -12.05
CA GLU A 159 14.29 -1.00 -13.04
C GLU A 159 13.93 -2.36 -12.43
N VAL A 160 14.46 -2.68 -11.25
CA VAL A 160 14.13 -3.93 -10.53
C VAL A 160 12.64 -3.98 -10.20
N ARG A 161 12.05 -2.87 -9.76
CA ARG A 161 10.63 -2.79 -9.43
C ARG A 161 9.74 -2.89 -10.66
N ALA A 162 10.15 -2.28 -11.78
CA ALA A 162 9.47 -2.40 -13.06
C ALA A 162 9.52 -3.85 -13.58
N GLN A 163 10.69 -4.51 -13.49
CA GLN A 163 10.81 -5.91 -13.87
C GLN A 163 9.92 -6.83 -13.04
N ARG A 164 9.91 -6.67 -11.71
CA ARG A 164 9.02 -7.44 -10.81
C ARG A 164 7.55 -7.27 -11.19
N ARG A 165 7.14 -6.04 -11.52
CA ARG A 165 5.76 -5.76 -11.92
C ARG A 165 5.42 -6.33 -13.29
N TYR A 166 6.36 -6.26 -14.23
CA TYR A 166 6.22 -6.86 -15.54
C TYR A 166 6.00 -8.37 -15.43
N ASP A 167 6.85 -9.06 -14.67
CA ASP A 167 6.78 -10.51 -14.46
C ASP A 167 5.46 -10.91 -13.76
N GLU A 168 5.02 -10.13 -12.77
CA GLU A 168 3.74 -10.34 -12.09
C GLU A 168 2.55 -10.26 -13.06
N LEU A 169 2.50 -9.23 -13.91
CA LEU A 169 1.43 -9.06 -14.89
C LEU A 169 1.44 -10.19 -15.93
N LYS A 170 2.61 -10.55 -16.42
CA LYS A 170 2.78 -11.69 -17.35
C LYS A 170 2.31 -13.01 -16.74
N ALA A 171 2.68 -13.28 -15.49
CA ALA A 171 2.26 -14.49 -14.78
C ALA A 171 0.72 -14.57 -14.60
N LYS A 172 0.05 -13.41 -14.53
CA LYS A 172 -1.43 -13.30 -14.46
C LYS A 172 -2.10 -13.30 -15.84
N GLY A 173 -1.35 -13.41 -16.94
CA GLY A 173 -1.89 -13.32 -18.30
C GLY A 173 -2.41 -11.93 -18.68
N MET A 174 -1.98 -10.88 -17.96
CA MET A 174 -2.39 -9.51 -18.21
C MET A 174 -1.45 -8.83 -19.23
N PRO A 175 -1.97 -7.87 -20.02
CA PRO A 175 -1.12 -7.05 -20.89
C PRO A 175 -0.02 -6.36 -20.05
N ALA A 176 1.21 -6.43 -20.54
CA ALA A 176 2.35 -5.81 -19.87
C ALA A 176 3.34 -5.29 -20.91
N ASP A 177 3.67 -4.01 -20.82
CA ASP A 177 4.76 -3.36 -21.52
C ASP A 177 5.76 -2.85 -20.47
N TYR A 178 7.03 -3.18 -20.64
CA TYR A 178 8.05 -2.84 -19.64
C TYR A 178 8.32 -1.34 -19.56
N ASP A 179 8.36 -0.64 -20.69
CA ASP A 179 8.65 0.80 -20.72
C ASP A 179 7.52 1.61 -20.11
N ASP A 180 6.26 1.23 -20.39
CA ASP A 180 5.08 1.83 -19.76
C ASP A 180 5.07 1.59 -18.25
N ILE A 181 5.46 0.39 -17.81
CA ILE A 181 5.56 0.05 -16.39
C ILE A 181 6.66 0.84 -15.70
N LEU A 182 7.85 0.95 -16.30
CA LEU A 182 8.97 1.72 -15.76
C LEU A 182 8.61 3.19 -15.62
N LYS A 183 8.01 3.76 -16.68
CA LYS A 183 7.51 5.14 -16.65
C LYS A 183 6.50 5.35 -15.52
N ASN A 184 5.52 4.45 -15.38
CA ASN A 184 4.53 4.51 -14.32
C ASN A 184 5.18 4.41 -12.91
N VAL A 185 6.18 3.54 -12.73
CA VAL A 185 6.93 3.43 -11.47
C VAL A 185 7.60 4.76 -11.13
N GLN A 186 8.31 5.38 -12.08
CA GLN A 186 9.01 6.65 -11.88
C GLN A 186 8.05 7.82 -11.61
N GLU A 187 6.95 7.92 -12.34
CA GLU A 187 5.91 8.94 -12.13
C GLU A 187 5.29 8.83 -10.73
N ARG A 188 4.99 7.62 -10.29
CA ARG A 188 4.45 7.36 -8.96
C ARG A 188 5.45 7.70 -7.85
N ASP A 189 6.72 7.35 -8.03
CA ASP A 189 7.77 7.70 -7.08
C ASP A 189 7.88 9.21 -6.92
N TYR A 190 7.80 9.93 -8.03
CA TYR A 190 7.81 11.39 -8.00
C TYR A 190 6.60 11.95 -7.25
N ILE A 191 5.38 11.54 -7.60
CA ILE A 191 4.15 12.02 -6.96
C ILE A 191 4.15 11.65 -5.47
N ASP A 192 4.45 10.40 -5.12
CA ASP A 192 4.41 9.91 -3.74
C ASP A 192 5.44 10.66 -2.85
N SER A 193 6.61 11.03 -3.39
CA SER A 193 7.67 11.72 -2.65
C SER A 193 7.49 13.25 -2.59
N HIS A 194 6.75 13.86 -3.53
CA HIS A 194 6.60 15.31 -3.63
C HIS A 194 5.20 15.82 -3.30
N ARG A 195 4.26 14.95 -2.95
CA ARG A 195 2.92 15.38 -2.54
C ARG A 195 3.00 16.24 -1.27
N GLU A 196 2.12 17.24 -1.18
CA GLU A 196 2.10 18.21 -0.09
C GLU A 196 1.84 17.57 1.29
N VAL A 197 0.91 16.61 1.35
CA VAL A 197 0.50 15.98 2.60
C VAL A 197 1.12 14.60 2.73
N SER A 198 1.87 14.36 3.80
CA SER A 198 2.51 13.09 4.15
C SER A 198 3.29 12.46 2.99
N PRO A 199 4.32 13.14 2.44
CA PRO A 199 5.13 12.57 1.36
C PRO A 199 5.81 11.29 1.79
N LEU A 200 6.09 10.41 0.83
CA LEU A 200 6.92 9.24 1.05
C LEU A 200 8.32 9.68 1.47
N ARG A 201 8.69 9.38 2.70
CA ARG A 201 10.03 9.58 3.25
C ARG A 201 10.33 8.52 4.30
N LYS A 202 11.58 8.21 4.49
CA LYS A 202 12.01 7.35 5.58
C LYS A 202 11.79 8.06 6.92
N ALA A 203 11.17 7.40 7.88
CA ALA A 203 11.14 7.89 9.26
C ALA A 203 12.56 7.85 9.85
N ASP A 204 12.88 8.77 10.77
CA ASP A 204 14.23 8.90 11.30
C ASP A 204 14.71 7.63 12.03
N ASP A 205 13.79 6.92 12.65
CA ASP A 205 14.00 5.66 13.36
C ASP A 205 13.69 4.40 12.52
N ALA A 206 13.42 4.55 11.22
CA ALA A 206 13.17 3.41 10.35
C ALA A 206 14.48 2.72 9.89
N ILE A 207 14.47 1.40 9.95
CA ILE A 207 15.55 0.58 9.41
C ILE A 207 15.36 0.46 7.89
N GLU A 208 16.39 0.78 7.13
CA GLU A 208 16.34 0.71 5.67
C GLU A 208 16.73 -0.69 5.18
N LEU A 209 15.95 -1.19 4.22
CA LEU A 209 16.21 -2.44 3.53
C LEU A 209 16.21 -2.21 2.01
N ASP A 210 17.38 -2.25 1.40
CA ASP A 210 17.48 -2.42 -0.06
C ASP A 210 17.35 -3.90 -0.40
N ASN A 211 16.24 -4.27 -1.02
CA ASN A 211 15.98 -5.66 -1.40
C ASN A 211 16.20 -5.94 -2.89
N SER A 212 16.94 -5.09 -3.59
CA SER A 212 17.17 -5.22 -5.04
C SER A 212 17.71 -6.59 -5.42
N HIS A 213 18.59 -7.16 -4.58
CA HIS A 213 19.30 -8.41 -4.84
C HIS A 213 19.00 -9.53 -3.84
N MET A 214 18.00 -9.36 -2.98
CA MET A 214 17.61 -10.34 -1.96
C MET A 214 16.56 -11.31 -2.48
N THR A 215 16.71 -12.59 -2.13
CA THR A 215 15.65 -13.59 -2.27
C THR A 215 14.51 -13.34 -1.28
N ILE A 216 13.35 -13.97 -1.52
CA ILE A 216 12.21 -13.87 -0.60
C ILE A 216 12.56 -14.45 0.77
N GLU A 217 13.32 -15.56 0.80
CA GLU A 217 13.75 -16.24 2.01
C GLU A 217 14.70 -15.36 2.85
N GLU A 218 15.66 -14.69 2.20
CA GLU A 218 16.57 -13.74 2.87
C GLU A 218 15.81 -12.56 3.46
N GLN A 219 14.85 -11.99 2.70
CA GLN A 219 14.01 -10.91 3.20
C GLN A 219 13.19 -11.35 4.42
N LYS A 220 12.59 -12.54 4.37
CA LYS A 220 11.81 -13.10 5.49
C LYS A 220 12.68 -13.29 6.73
N ALA A 221 13.85 -13.90 6.59
CA ALA A 221 14.77 -14.13 7.70
C ALA A 221 15.24 -12.81 8.34
N TRP A 222 15.54 -11.81 7.50
CA TRP A 222 15.93 -10.49 7.96
C TRP A 222 14.79 -9.81 8.75
N LEU A 223 13.56 -9.82 8.21
CA LEU A 223 12.39 -9.24 8.88
C LEU A 223 12.11 -9.86 10.24
N LEU A 224 12.18 -11.19 10.35
CA LEU A 224 11.97 -11.90 11.61
C LEU A 224 13.04 -11.52 12.64
N ASN A 225 14.30 -11.37 12.20
CA ASN A 225 15.37 -10.92 13.08
C ASN A 225 15.12 -9.51 13.63
N GLU A 226 14.70 -8.56 12.77
CA GLU A 226 14.37 -7.19 13.21
C GLU A 226 13.13 -7.16 14.12
N TYR A 227 12.14 -8.01 13.85
CA TYR A 227 10.99 -8.16 14.73
C TYR A 227 11.39 -8.62 16.14
N HIS A 228 12.24 -9.64 16.25
CA HIS A 228 12.68 -10.14 17.58
C HIS A 228 13.40 -9.06 18.37
N LYS A 229 14.26 -8.26 17.74
CA LYS A 229 14.93 -7.12 18.39
C LYS A 229 13.96 -6.05 18.88
N ALA A 230 12.87 -5.81 18.14
CA ALA A 230 11.89 -4.78 18.48
C ALA A 230 10.84 -5.24 19.50
N ALA A 231 10.63 -6.54 19.65
CA ALA A 231 9.65 -7.13 20.56
C ALA A 231 10.22 -7.46 21.94
N GLU A 232 11.54 -7.41 22.13
CA GLU A 232 12.23 -7.51 23.42
C GLU A 232 11.94 -6.25 24.28
#